data_7e0ab36e38a10ed555666ee042da6183
#
_entry.id   7e0ab36e38a10ed555666ee042da6183
#
_cell.length_a   1.000
_cell.length_b   1.000
_cell.length_c   1.000
_cell.angle_alpha   90.00
_cell.angle_beta   90.00
_cell.angle_gamma   90.00
#
_symmetry.space_group_name_H-M   'P 1'
#
loop_
_entity.id
_entity.type
_entity.pdbx_description
1 polymer ?
#
loop_
_entity_poly.entity_id
_entity_poly.type
_entity_poly.pdbx_seq_one_letter_code
_entity_poly.pdbx_strand_id
1 'polypeptide(L)'
;MEYVKCLIIGSGPAGYTAALYASRANLNPVLYAGLQTGGQLTQTTIVDNFPGYPNGVDGNQMMMDLREQAARFGADLRDGEITKVDFSRKPYTVTTDHGETIEAESVIIATGATAKYLGLPDEKKYAGQGVSACATCDGFFYRKKVVAVVGGGDTACEEAHYLAGLCKKVYMIVRKPYLRASAAMQKRVEEAENIEILYETNTLGLYGENGVEGAHVIYRKGESDERTYDLPIDGFFLAIGHTPQSALFKDFITLDEQGFICLTGQNQSTNVPGVFAAGDVCDPHYQQAIIAAGTGAKAALDAQAYLSELGK
;
A
#
# COMPACT_ATOMS: atom_id res chain seq x y z
N MET A 1 -2.71 12.61 31.10
CA MET A 1 -3.11 11.38 30.39
C MET A 1 -4.47 11.66 29.78
N GLU A 2 -4.59 11.58 28.49
CA GLU A 2 -5.82 11.82 27.75
C GLU A 2 -6.57 10.50 27.56
N TYR A 3 -7.91 10.55 27.61
CA TYR A 3 -8.75 9.38 27.36
C TYR A 3 -9.62 9.59 26.12
N VAL A 4 -9.63 8.61 25.22
CA VAL A 4 -10.39 8.64 23.96
C VAL A 4 -11.20 7.37 23.77
N LYS A 5 -12.40 7.47 23.19
CA LYS A 5 -13.23 6.29 22.87
C LYS A 5 -12.66 5.49 21.69
N CYS A 6 -12.23 6.20 20.64
CA CYS A 6 -11.73 5.60 19.42
C CYS A 6 -10.46 6.34 18.96
N LEU A 7 -9.34 5.63 18.96
CA LEU A 7 -8.07 6.11 18.42
C LEU A 7 -7.84 5.51 17.03
N ILE A 8 -7.43 6.34 16.07
CA ILE A 8 -7.08 5.90 14.72
C ILE A 8 -5.61 6.21 14.48
N ILE A 9 -4.84 5.22 14.02
CA ILE A 9 -3.40 5.35 13.76
C ILE A 9 -3.15 5.25 12.26
N GLY A 10 -2.83 6.38 11.63
CA GLY A 10 -2.58 6.52 10.20
C GLY A 10 -3.65 7.33 9.47
N SER A 11 -3.23 8.08 8.45
CA SER A 11 -4.02 9.09 7.74
C SER A 11 -4.22 8.80 6.25
N GLY A 12 -3.97 7.56 5.80
CA GLY A 12 -4.31 7.14 4.44
C GLY A 12 -5.84 7.10 4.21
N PRO A 13 -6.29 6.66 3.02
CA PRO A 13 -7.73 6.55 2.72
C PRO A 13 -8.51 5.73 3.76
N ALA A 14 -7.90 4.68 4.32
CA ALA A 14 -8.49 3.88 5.39
C ALA A 14 -8.69 4.72 6.68
N GLY A 15 -7.66 5.45 7.10
CA GLY A 15 -7.70 6.24 8.34
C GLY A 15 -8.71 7.38 8.29
N TYR A 16 -8.68 8.21 7.24
CA TYR A 16 -9.65 9.30 7.11
C TYR A 16 -11.08 8.80 6.92
N THR A 17 -11.28 7.69 6.19
CA THR A 17 -12.62 7.10 6.08
C THR A 17 -13.08 6.53 7.42
N ALA A 18 -12.21 5.87 8.18
CA ALA A 18 -12.54 5.41 9.53
C ALA A 18 -12.90 6.60 10.43
N ALA A 19 -12.14 7.70 10.39
CA ALA A 19 -12.42 8.91 11.16
C ALA A 19 -13.77 9.52 10.80
N LEU A 20 -14.10 9.61 9.51
CA LEU A 20 -15.41 10.08 9.04
C LEU A 20 -16.55 9.23 9.60
N TYR A 21 -16.48 7.90 9.47
CA TYR A 21 -17.56 7.01 9.92
C TYR A 21 -17.67 6.98 11.45
N ALA A 22 -16.54 6.94 12.17
CA ALA A 22 -16.51 6.98 13.64
C ALA A 22 -17.09 8.32 14.17
N SER A 23 -16.79 9.45 13.52
CA SER A 23 -17.39 10.75 13.88
C SER A 23 -18.91 10.76 13.69
N ARG A 24 -19.39 10.24 12.56
CA ARG A 24 -20.82 10.12 12.27
C ARG A 24 -21.55 9.17 13.23
N ALA A 25 -20.83 8.21 13.82
CA ALA A 25 -21.31 7.33 14.89
C ALA A 25 -21.17 7.94 16.30
N ASN A 26 -20.78 9.21 16.41
CA ASN A 26 -20.59 9.95 17.68
C ASN A 26 -19.55 9.31 18.61
N LEU A 27 -18.49 8.70 18.03
CA LEU A 27 -17.40 8.13 18.80
C LEU A 27 -16.32 9.15 19.15
N ASN A 28 -16.38 10.37 18.62
CA ASN A 28 -15.40 11.43 18.80
C ASN A 28 -13.95 10.93 18.57
N PRO A 29 -13.64 10.42 17.36
CA PRO A 29 -12.36 9.80 17.12
C PRO A 29 -11.23 10.80 17.14
N VAL A 30 -10.09 10.37 17.68
CA VAL A 30 -8.79 11.05 17.55
C VAL A 30 -7.97 10.26 16.55
N LEU A 31 -7.42 10.94 15.54
CA LEU A 31 -6.56 10.34 14.52
C LEU A 31 -5.15 10.94 14.60
N TYR A 32 -4.13 10.10 14.68
CA TYR A 32 -2.73 10.48 14.49
C TYR A 32 -2.26 10.14 13.08
N ALA A 33 -1.78 11.16 12.36
CA ALA A 33 -1.53 11.08 10.93
C ALA A 33 -0.34 10.21 10.54
N GLY A 34 0.65 10.06 11.43
CA GLY A 34 1.94 9.46 11.10
C GLY A 34 2.89 10.46 10.44
N LEU A 35 4.10 10.00 10.09
CA LEU A 35 5.14 10.85 9.47
C LEU A 35 4.74 11.38 8.10
N GLN A 36 3.94 10.64 7.35
CA GLN A 36 3.46 11.03 6.03
C GLN A 36 1.94 11.26 6.07
N THR A 37 1.55 12.48 6.40
CA THR A 37 0.13 12.89 6.42
C THR A 37 -0.51 12.68 5.05
N GLY A 38 -1.62 11.92 5.00
CA GLY A 38 -2.32 11.53 3.77
C GLY A 38 -1.82 10.21 3.15
N GLY A 39 -0.71 9.63 3.66
CA GLY A 39 -0.20 8.34 3.23
C GLY A 39 0.35 8.34 1.80
N GLN A 40 0.41 7.17 1.16
CA GLN A 40 1.09 6.98 -0.12
C GLN A 40 0.49 7.76 -1.30
N LEU A 41 -0.80 8.06 -1.28
CA LEU A 41 -1.43 8.83 -2.35
C LEU A 41 -0.86 10.24 -2.50
N THR A 42 -0.24 10.79 -1.47
CA THR A 42 0.44 12.09 -1.55
C THR A 42 1.75 12.05 -2.36
N GLN A 43 2.22 10.85 -2.73
CA GLN A 43 3.39 10.66 -3.58
C GLN A 43 3.04 10.38 -5.05
N THR A 44 1.75 10.22 -5.37
CA THR A 44 1.29 10.02 -6.73
C THR A 44 0.78 11.34 -7.33
N THR A 45 0.72 11.41 -8.66
CA THR A 45 0.22 12.59 -9.37
C THR A 45 -1.29 12.53 -9.51
N ILE A 46 -1.79 11.77 -10.47
CA ILE A 46 -3.22 11.66 -10.75
C ILE A 46 -3.76 10.29 -10.32
N VAL A 47 -4.86 10.30 -9.61
CA VAL A 47 -5.65 9.12 -9.22
C VAL A 47 -6.87 9.06 -10.11
N ASP A 48 -6.87 8.13 -11.07
CA ASP A 48 -7.95 7.97 -12.06
C ASP A 48 -8.94 6.85 -11.71
N ASN A 49 -8.61 6.03 -10.70
CA ASN A 49 -9.36 4.83 -10.36
C ASN A 49 -10.13 4.91 -9.03
N PHE A 50 -10.28 6.12 -8.47
CA PHE A 50 -11.14 6.31 -7.30
C PHE A 50 -12.52 6.84 -7.74
N PRO A 51 -13.62 6.06 -7.53
CA PRO A 51 -14.95 6.48 -7.91
C PRO A 51 -15.38 7.80 -7.25
N GLY A 52 -16.00 8.68 -8.03
CA GLY A 52 -16.40 10.01 -7.59
C GLY A 52 -15.60 11.14 -8.25
N TYR A 53 -14.46 10.82 -8.87
CA TYR A 53 -13.62 11.76 -9.61
C TYR A 53 -13.58 11.40 -11.12
N PRO A 54 -14.58 11.82 -11.92
CA PRO A 54 -14.72 11.37 -13.30
C PRO A 54 -13.61 11.85 -14.24
N ASN A 55 -12.82 12.84 -13.82
CA ASN A 55 -11.70 13.38 -14.60
C ASN A 55 -10.34 13.12 -13.92
N GLY A 56 -10.30 12.14 -13.00
CA GLY A 56 -9.16 11.98 -12.10
C GLY A 56 -9.04 13.09 -11.06
N VAL A 57 -8.14 12.92 -10.13
CA VAL A 57 -7.85 13.91 -9.08
C VAL A 57 -6.36 13.83 -8.70
N ASP A 58 -5.74 14.95 -8.41
CA ASP A 58 -4.41 14.96 -7.80
C ASP A 58 -4.44 14.23 -6.45
N GLY A 59 -3.45 13.34 -6.19
CA GLY A 59 -3.44 12.52 -4.99
C GLY A 59 -3.41 13.33 -3.70
N ASN A 60 -2.68 14.47 -3.66
CA ASN A 60 -2.68 15.37 -2.50
C ASN A 60 -4.05 16.02 -2.30
N GLN A 61 -4.68 16.50 -3.41
CA GLN A 61 -6.01 17.10 -3.33
C GLN A 61 -7.04 16.10 -2.80
N MET A 62 -7.02 14.87 -3.30
CA MET A 62 -7.92 13.82 -2.80
C MET A 62 -7.75 13.58 -1.30
N MET A 63 -6.51 13.53 -0.83
CA MET A 63 -6.26 13.31 0.60
C MET A 63 -6.64 14.52 1.45
N MET A 64 -6.54 15.73 0.93
CA MET A 64 -7.07 16.94 1.57
C MET A 64 -8.60 16.90 1.65
N ASP A 65 -9.29 16.51 0.58
CA ASP A 65 -10.76 16.38 0.56
C ASP A 65 -11.24 15.36 1.61
N LEU A 66 -10.57 14.20 1.73
CA LEU A 66 -10.90 13.18 2.72
C LEU A 66 -10.65 13.69 4.15
N ARG A 67 -9.56 14.42 4.38
CA ARG A 67 -9.22 15.03 5.67
C ARG A 67 -10.28 16.06 6.07
N GLU A 68 -10.61 16.98 5.17
CA GLU A 68 -11.62 18.03 5.40
C GLU A 68 -13.01 17.43 5.65
N GLN A 69 -13.35 16.35 4.92
CA GLN A 69 -14.62 15.66 5.13
C GLN A 69 -14.69 15.04 6.52
N ALA A 70 -13.64 14.39 7.01
CA ALA A 70 -13.60 13.81 8.36
C ALA A 70 -13.66 14.93 9.44
N ALA A 71 -12.88 16.00 9.27
CA ALA A 71 -12.86 17.15 10.18
C ALA A 71 -14.22 17.84 10.29
N ARG A 72 -14.94 17.99 9.16
CA ARG A 72 -16.29 18.58 9.13
C ARG A 72 -17.29 17.83 10.03
N PHE A 73 -17.09 16.53 10.24
CA PHE A 73 -17.94 15.73 11.13
C PHE A 73 -17.39 15.63 12.57
N GLY A 74 -16.33 16.37 12.88
CA GLY A 74 -15.81 16.48 14.25
C GLY A 74 -14.71 15.47 14.60
N ALA A 75 -14.06 14.85 13.63
CA ALA A 75 -12.84 14.08 13.90
C ALA A 75 -11.71 15.02 14.38
N ASP A 76 -11.04 14.66 15.46
CA ASP A 76 -9.82 15.32 15.92
C ASP A 76 -8.62 14.75 15.18
N LEU A 77 -8.13 15.49 14.19
CA LEU A 77 -7.06 15.07 13.28
C LEU A 77 -5.74 15.73 13.69
N ARG A 78 -4.83 14.93 14.22
CA ARG A 78 -3.56 15.39 14.80
C ARG A 78 -2.39 14.98 13.92
N ASP A 79 -1.45 15.89 13.74
CA ASP A 79 -0.14 15.57 13.17
C ASP A 79 0.73 14.88 14.23
N GLY A 80 1.77 14.14 13.78
CA GLY A 80 2.62 13.34 14.62
C GLY A 80 2.32 11.84 14.54
N GLU A 81 3.13 11.03 15.21
CA GLU A 81 3.04 9.58 15.14
C GLU A 81 2.87 8.93 16.52
N ILE A 82 2.33 7.71 16.51
CA ILE A 82 2.36 6.83 17.68
C ILE A 82 3.65 6.03 17.62
N THR A 83 4.47 6.14 18.68
CA THR A 83 5.79 5.52 18.76
C THR A 83 5.82 4.27 19.65
N LYS A 84 4.80 4.09 20.51
CA LYS A 84 4.66 2.93 21.38
C LYS A 84 3.20 2.59 21.62
N VAL A 85 2.91 1.29 21.75
CA VAL A 85 1.59 0.78 22.12
C VAL A 85 1.70 -0.22 23.25
N ASP A 86 0.66 -0.32 24.08
CA ASP A 86 0.46 -1.40 25.04
C ASP A 86 -1.02 -1.83 24.97
N PHE A 87 -1.24 -3.00 24.41
CA PHE A 87 -2.56 -3.62 24.25
C PHE A 87 -2.79 -4.78 25.24
N SER A 88 -1.98 -4.87 26.29
CA SER A 88 -2.08 -5.94 27.30
C SER A 88 -3.29 -5.80 28.23
N ARG A 89 -3.79 -4.58 28.44
CA ARG A 89 -4.93 -4.27 29.31
C ARG A 89 -5.72 -3.07 28.80
N LYS A 90 -7.01 -3.02 29.15
CA LYS A 90 -7.92 -1.90 28.85
C LYS A 90 -7.98 -0.88 29.98
N PRO A 91 -8.17 0.41 29.69
CA PRO A 91 -8.05 1.01 28.36
C PRO A 91 -6.64 0.81 27.79
N TYR A 92 -6.54 0.70 26.45
CA TYR A 92 -5.24 0.53 25.78
C TYR A 92 -4.42 1.80 25.86
N THR A 93 -3.11 1.65 26.02
CA THR A 93 -2.22 2.81 26.15
C THR A 93 -1.35 2.97 24.92
N VAL A 94 -1.26 4.18 24.39
CA VAL A 94 -0.32 4.53 23.34
C VAL A 94 0.51 5.74 23.74
N THR A 95 1.71 5.88 23.15
CA THR A 95 2.60 7.01 23.37
C THR A 95 2.90 7.68 22.04
N THR A 96 2.79 9.00 22.00
CA THR A 96 3.10 9.82 20.84
C THR A 96 4.61 10.09 20.72
N ASP A 97 5.04 10.63 19.60
CA ASP A 97 6.40 11.12 19.34
C ASP A 97 6.83 12.26 20.30
N HIS A 98 5.87 12.99 20.85
CA HIS A 98 6.11 14.01 21.89
C HIS A 98 6.14 13.43 23.32
N GLY A 99 5.99 12.12 23.47
CA GLY A 99 6.00 11.44 24.78
C GLY A 99 4.69 11.54 25.56
N GLU A 100 3.62 12.03 24.95
CA GLU A 100 2.30 12.07 25.56
C GLU A 100 1.69 10.67 25.59
N THR A 101 0.96 10.37 26.64
CA THR A 101 0.26 9.09 26.82
C THR A 101 -1.25 9.27 26.66
N ILE A 102 -1.85 8.42 25.81
CA ILE A 102 -3.27 8.40 25.53
C ILE A 102 -3.82 7.02 25.91
N GLU A 103 -4.94 7.02 26.62
CA GLU A 103 -5.73 5.83 26.91
C GLU A 103 -6.90 5.73 25.92
N ALA A 104 -7.02 4.59 25.23
CA ALA A 104 -8.05 4.36 24.21
C ALA A 104 -8.89 3.12 24.55
N GLU A 105 -10.21 3.22 24.41
CA GLU A 105 -11.13 2.08 24.55
C GLU A 105 -11.13 1.18 23.33
N SER A 106 -10.99 1.76 22.14
CA SER A 106 -10.83 1.06 20.89
C SER A 106 -9.73 1.71 20.03
N VAL A 107 -9.05 0.90 19.20
CA VAL A 107 -7.99 1.37 18.31
C VAL A 107 -8.23 0.83 16.90
N ILE A 108 -8.07 1.68 15.90
CA ILE A 108 -8.08 1.31 14.48
C ILE A 108 -6.68 1.54 13.91
N ILE A 109 -6.02 0.46 13.50
CA ILE A 109 -4.70 0.49 12.86
C ILE A 109 -4.91 0.66 11.36
N ALA A 110 -4.49 1.80 10.82
CA ALA A 110 -4.63 2.19 9.41
C ALA A 110 -3.31 2.72 8.83
N THR A 111 -2.19 2.13 9.26
CA THR A 111 -0.83 2.57 8.98
C THR A 111 -0.34 2.27 7.57
N GLY A 112 -1.09 1.44 6.82
CA GLY A 112 -0.80 1.13 5.43
C GLY A 112 0.40 0.21 5.21
N ALA A 113 0.90 0.20 3.97
CA ALA A 113 2.09 -0.52 3.54
C ALA A 113 2.91 0.33 2.58
N THR A 114 4.20 0.09 2.46
CA THR A 114 5.10 0.82 1.56
C THR A 114 5.62 -0.12 0.48
N ALA A 115 5.57 0.29 -0.78
CA ALA A 115 6.13 -0.48 -1.88
C ALA A 115 7.65 -0.67 -1.71
N LYS A 116 8.13 -1.85 -2.06
CA LYS A 116 9.57 -2.14 -2.10
C LYS A 116 10.16 -1.63 -3.42
N TYR A 117 11.35 -1.07 -3.30
CA TYR A 117 12.14 -0.59 -4.42
C TYR A 117 13.44 -1.41 -4.53
N LEU A 118 14.09 -1.38 -5.69
CA LEU A 118 15.40 -2.03 -5.88
C LEU A 118 16.52 -1.24 -5.20
N GLY A 119 16.28 0.05 -4.89
CA GLY A 119 17.28 0.96 -4.34
C GLY A 119 18.16 1.60 -5.41
N LEU A 120 17.70 1.62 -6.67
CA LEU A 120 18.40 2.31 -7.74
C LEU A 120 18.26 3.83 -7.58
N PRO A 121 19.33 4.62 -7.84
CA PRO A 121 19.27 6.08 -7.74
C PRO A 121 18.19 6.71 -8.62
N ASP A 122 17.93 6.07 -9.77
CA ASP A 122 17.04 6.57 -10.81
C ASP A 122 15.55 6.33 -10.50
N GLU A 123 15.21 5.41 -9.58
CA GLU A 123 13.81 5.12 -9.22
C GLU A 123 13.07 6.38 -8.73
N LYS A 124 13.72 7.17 -7.88
CA LYS A 124 13.16 8.44 -7.40
C LYS A 124 13.07 9.51 -8.49
N LYS A 125 14.05 9.55 -9.39
CA LYS A 125 14.08 10.52 -10.50
C LYS A 125 12.88 10.32 -11.43
N TYR A 126 12.52 9.07 -11.69
CA TYR A 126 11.46 8.72 -12.62
C TYR A 126 10.14 8.33 -11.94
N ALA A 127 10.00 8.54 -10.64
CA ALA A 127 8.73 8.31 -9.93
C ALA A 127 7.60 9.14 -10.56
N GLY A 128 6.52 8.50 -10.98
CA GLY A 128 5.42 9.13 -11.73
C GLY A 128 5.75 9.52 -13.18
N GLN A 129 6.99 9.25 -13.64
CA GLN A 129 7.45 9.53 -15.00
C GLN A 129 8.02 8.27 -15.68
N GLY A 130 7.43 7.13 -15.40
CA GLY A 130 7.84 5.85 -15.96
C GLY A 130 8.10 4.76 -14.93
N VAL A 131 8.40 5.09 -13.69
CA VAL A 131 8.52 4.13 -12.58
C VAL A 131 7.22 4.08 -11.78
N SER A 132 6.67 2.88 -11.62
CA SER A 132 5.47 2.59 -10.84
C SER A 132 5.65 1.33 -9.99
N ALA A 133 4.91 1.22 -8.89
CA ALA A 133 4.80 0.02 -8.07
C ALA A 133 3.35 -0.54 -8.07
N CYS A 134 2.52 -0.13 -9.04
CA CYS A 134 1.11 -0.54 -9.12
C CYS A 134 0.65 -0.59 -10.59
N ALA A 135 0.59 -1.78 -11.17
CA ALA A 135 0.14 -1.95 -12.55
C ALA A 135 -1.33 -1.57 -12.75
N THR A 136 -2.19 -1.86 -11.78
CA THR A 136 -3.63 -1.51 -11.85
C THR A 136 -3.89 -0.02 -11.71
N CYS A 137 -2.96 0.74 -11.09
CA CYS A 137 -3.04 2.19 -10.97
C CYS A 137 -2.62 2.86 -12.29
N ASP A 138 -1.45 2.50 -12.80
CA ASP A 138 -0.76 3.25 -13.85
C ASP A 138 -0.75 2.57 -15.22
N GLY A 139 -1.09 1.28 -15.30
CA GLY A 139 -0.97 0.48 -16.53
C GLY A 139 -1.74 1.07 -17.72
N PHE A 140 -2.84 1.77 -17.47
CA PHE A 140 -3.64 2.41 -18.52
C PHE A 140 -2.85 3.47 -19.31
N PHE A 141 -1.92 4.20 -18.68
CA PHE A 141 -1.08 5.20 -19.33
C PHE A 141 -0.02 4.61 -20.28
N TYR A 142 0.18 3.28 -20.17
CA TYR A 142 1.14 2.52 -20.99
C TYR A 142 0.50 1.68 -22.08
N ARG A 143 -0.76 1.95 -22.42
CA ARG A 143 -1.44 1.25 -23.53
C ARG A 143 -0.65 1.35 -24.83
N LYS A 144 -0.46 0.19 -25.49
CA LYS A 144 0.29 0.03 -26.75
C LYS A 144 1.79 0.38 -26.65
N LYS A 145 2.32 0.60 -25.45
CA LYS A 145 3.74 0.84 -25.16
C LYS A 145 4.45 -0.45 -24.77
N VAL A 146 5.77 -0.36 -24.59
CA VAL A 146 6.62 -1.45 -24.13
C VAL A 146 6.96 -1.20 -22.67
N VAL A 147 6.75 -2.20 -21.80
CA VAL A 147 6.99 -2.03 -20.36
C VAL A 147 7.80 -3.19 -19.81
N ALA A 148 8.46 -2.96 -18.67
CA ALA A 148 9.10 -4.01 -17.88
C ALA A 148 8.41 -4.15 -16.52
N VAL A 149 8.29 -5.40 -16.04
CA VAL A 149 7.82 -5.76 -14.69
C VAL A 149 8.97 -6.47 -13.99
N VAL A 150 9.39 -5.96 -12.85
CA VAL A 150 10.44 -6.57 -12.03
C VAL A 150 9.81 -7.44 -10.97
N GLY A 151 10.13 -8.72 -10.98
CA GLY A 151 9.65 -9.69 -10.02
C GLY A 151 9.39 -11.05 -10.63
N GLY A 152 9.18 -12.06 -9.78
CA GLY A 152 8.97 -13.44 -10.23
C GLY A 152 8.05 -14.22 -9.27
N GLY A 153 7.29 -13.57 -8.43
CA GLY A 153 6.23 -14.13 -7.60
C GLY A 153 4.86 -13.97 -8.24
N ASP A 154 3.79 -14.41 -7.55
CA ASP A 154 2.40 -14.34 -8.04
C ASP A 154 2.02 -12.90 -8.43
N THR A 155 2.26 -11.91 -7.58
CA THR A 155 1.98 -10.49 -7.87
C THR A 155 2.65 -10.03 -9.17
N ALA A 156 3.91 -10.39 -9.40
CA ALA A 156 4.61 -10.00 -10.61
C ALA A 156 4.01 -10.65 -11.86
N CYS A 157 3.57 -11.91 -11.77
CA CYS A 157 2.89 -12.59 -12.86
C CYS A 157 1.50 -12.00 -13.11
N GLU A 158 0.75 -11.67 -12.07
CA GLU A 158 -0.56 -11.00 -12.18
C GLU A 158 -0.44 -9.64 -12.84
N GLU A 159 0.49 -8.80 -12.38
CA GLU A 159 0.75 -7.48 -12.97
C GLU A 159 1.23 -7.57 -14.42
N ALA A 160 2.15 -8.50 -14.72
CA ALA A 160 2.62 -8.72 -16.09
C ALA A 160 1.48 -9.16 -17.02
N HIS A 161 0.64 -10.08 -16.56
CA HIS A 161 -0.52 -10.54 -17.34
C HIS A 161 -1.56 -9.42 -17.53
N TYR A 162 -1.83 -8.63 -16.49
CA TYR A 162 -2.70 -7.44 -16.59
C TYR A 162 -2.15 -6.44 -17.63
N LEU A 163 -0.86 -6.10 -17.55
CA LEU A 163 -0.21 -5.19 -18.49
C LEU A 163 -0.16 -5.75 -19.91
N ALA A 164 -0.05 -7.07 -20.07
CA ALA A 164 -0.10 -7.71 -21.40
C ALA A 164 -1.42 -7.46 -22.13
N GLY A 165 -2.53 -7.33 -21.39
CA GLY A 165 -3.84 -6.94 -21.95
C GLY A 165 -3.89 -5.48 -22.43
N LEU A 166 -2.97 -4.63 -22.02
CA LEU A 166 -2.95 -3.20 -22.33
C LEU A 166 -1.78 -2.81 -23.26
N CYS A 167 -0.61 -3.36 -23.00
CA CYS A 167 0.65 -2.96 -23.58
C CYS A 167 0.97 -3.73 -24.89
N LYS A 168 1.85 -3.16 -25.71
CA LYS A 168 2.36 -3.82 -26.91
C LYS A 168 3.26 -5.01 -26.56
N LYS A 169 4.11 -4.85 -25.54
CA LYS A 169 5.07 -5.84 -25.08
C LYS A 169 5.31 -5.65 -23.58
N VAL A 170 5.46 -6.75 -22.86
CA VAL A 170 5.84 -6.79 -21.44
C VAL A 170 7.11 -7.63 -21.30
N TYR A 171 8.13 -7.08 -20.69
CA TYR A 171 9.31 -7.82 -20.26
C TYR A 171 9.18 -8.10 -18.76
N MET A 172 9.32 -9.38 -18.36
CA MET A 172 9.46 -9.72 -16.94
C MET A 172 10.95 -9.85 -16.60
N ILE A 173 11.47 -8.99 -15.75
CA ILE A 173 12.88 -9.05 -15.29
C ILE A 173 12.94 -9.90 -14.02
N VAL A 174 13.48 -11.11 -14.15
CA VAL A 174 13.50 -12.13 -13.08
C VAL A 174 14.93 -12.49 -12.72
N ARG A 175 15.36 -12.19 -11.49
CA ARG A 175 16.75 -12.43 -11.03
C ARG A 175 17.12 -13.91 -10.86
N LYS A 176 16.14 -14.81 -10.80
CA LYS A 176 16.32 -16.25 -10.65
C LYS A 176 16.13 -16.96 -11.99
N PRO A 177 16.64 -18.19 -12.18
CA PRO A 177 16.38 -18.98 -13.39
C PRO A 177 14.97 -19.60 -13.43
N TYR A 178 14.08 -19.21 -12.51
CA TYR A 178 12.72 -19.71 -12.40
C TYR A 178 11.80 -18.67 -11.75
N LEU A 179 10.50 -18.79 -12.02
CA LEU A 179 9.45 -18.05 -11.31
C LEU A 179 9.12 -18.76 -9.98
N ARG A 180 8.84 -17.97 -8.95
CA ARG A 180 8.36 -18.47 -7.64
C ARG A 180 6.83 -18.45 -7.54
N ALA A 181 6.16 -17.98 -8.57
CA ALA A 181 4.72 -17.92 -8.66
C ALA A 181 4.09 -19.32 -8.65
N SER A 182 2.80 -19.41 -8.35
CA SER A 182 2.01 -20.64 -8.50
C SER A 182 2.03 -21.14 -9.94
N ALA A 183 1.89 -22.45 -10.15
CA ALA A 183 1.90 -23.05 -11.49
C ALA A 183 0.83 -22.43 -12.42
N ALA A 184 -0.32 -22.03 -11.86
CA ALA A 184 -1.38 -21.37 -12.62
C ALA A 184 -0.94 -20.00 -13.14
N MET A 185 -0.21 -19.22 -12.33
CA MET A 185 0.29 -17.90 -12.73
C MET A 185 1.47 -18.00 -13.68
N GLN A 186 2.39 -18.97 -13.48
CA GLN A 186 3.46 -19.24 -14.42
C GLN A 186 2.89 -19.54 -15.81
N LYS A 187 1.92 -20.46 -15.90
CA LYS A 187 1.26 -20.82 -17.16
C LYS A 187 0.65 -19.59 -17.86
N ARG A 188 -0.01 -18.70 -17.13
CA ARG A 188 -0.63 -17.48 -17.72
C ARG A 188 0.38 -16.57 -18.40
N VAL A 189 1.55 -16.35 -17.77
CA VAL A 189 2.56 -15.46 -18.33
C VAL A 189 3.38 -16.14 -19.44
N GLU A 190 3.56 -17.46 -19.39
CA GLU A 190 4.24 -18.24 -20.42
C GLU A 190 3.40 -18.41 -21.70
N GLU A 191 2.07 -18.48 -21.58
CA GLU A 191 1.14 -18.58 -22.72
C GLU A 191 0.83 -17.23 -23.36
N ALA A 192 1.17 -16.10 -22.73
CA ALA A 192 0.90 -14.77 -23.27
C ALA A 192 1.92 -14.42 -24.38
N GLU A 193 1.43 -14.21 -25.62
CA GLU A 193 2.26 -13.97 -26.81
C GLU A 193 3.16 -12.73 -26.72
N ASN A 194 2.76 -11.74 -25.92
CA ASN A 194 3.47 -10.46 -25.78
C ASN A 194 4.19 -10.31 -24.42
N ILE A 195 4.32 -11.39 -23.63
CA ILE A 195 5.20 -11.42 -22.46
C ILE A 195 6.50 -12.12 -22.82
N GLU A 196 7.62 -11.54 -22.43
CA GLU A 196 8.94 -12.16 -22.52
C GLU A 196 9.59 -12.16 -21.14
N ILE A 197 9.98 -13.35 -20.66
CA ILE A 197 10.58 -13.51 -19.35
C ILE A 197 12.11 -13.50 -19.49
N LEU A 198 12.74 -12.50 -18.92
CA LEU A 198 14.19 -12.34 -18.88
C LEU A 198 14.71 -12.94 -17.56
N TYR A 199 14.93 -14.24 -17.56
CA TYR A 199 15.49 -14.95 -16.41
C TYR A 199 16.93 -14.54 -16.13
N GLU A 200 17.39 -14.75 -14.89
CA GLU A 200 18.75 -14.45 -14.41
C GLU A 200 19.20 -13.01 -14.72
N THR A 201 18.22 -12.09 -14.81
CA THR A 201 18.45 -10.70 -15.22
C THR A 201 18.15 -9.76 -14.06
N ASN A 202 19.04 -8.78 -13.87
CA ASN A 202 18.88 -7.71 -12.87
C ASN A 202 18.92 -6.35 -13.56
N THR A 203 18.25 -5.36 -12.96
CA THR A 203 18.33 -3.97 -13.40
C THR A 203 19.52 -3.28 -12.73
N LEU A 204 20.31 -2.54 -13.48
CA LEU A 204 21.45 -1.74 -13.01
C LEU A 204 21.10 -0.27 -12.86
N GLY A 205 20.15 0.22 -13.65
CA GLY A 205 19.73 1.61 -13.70
C GLY A 205 18.66 1.86 -14.76
N LEU A 206 18.12 3.05 -14.77
CA LEU A 206 17.14 3.52 -15.74
C LEU A 206 17.70 4.74 -16.48
N TYR A 207 17.26 4.94 -17.72
CA TYR A 207 17.63 6.11 -18.50
C TYR A 207 16.44 6.73 -19.24
N GLY A 208 16.59 8.00 -19.60
CA GLY A 208 15.63 8.79 -20.37
C GLY A 208 15.76 10.28 -20.05
N GLU A 209 15.20 11.12 -20.91
CA GLU A 209 15.22 12.59 -20.75
C GLU A 209 13.97 13.10 -20.01
N ASN A 210 12.78 12.78 -20.53
CA ASN A 210 11.49 13.27 -20.02
C ASN A 210 10.65 12.15 -19.34
N GLY A 211 11.30 11.09 -18.87
CA GLY A 211 10.72 9.90 -18.30
C GLY A 211 11.56 8.69 -18.62
N VAL A 212 11.08 7.50 -18.27
CA VAL A 212 11.78 6.26 -18.60
C VAL A 212 11.71 6.01 -20.10
N GLU A 213 12.88 5.82 -20.73
CA GLU A 213 13.05 5.40 -22.14
C GLU A 213 13.74 4.05 -22.22
N GLY A 214 14.28 3.55 -21.10
CA GLY A 214 14.88 2.23 -21.03
C GLY A 214 15.50 1.91 -19.68
N ALA A 215 15.95 0.66 -19.58
CA ALA A 215 16.67 0.12 -18.43
C ALA A 215 18.02 -0.46 -18.87
N HIS A 216 19.06 -0.19 -18.09
CA HIS A 216 20.33 -0.91 -18.17
C HIS A 216 20.17 -2.22 -17.39
N VAL A 217 20.34 -3.35 -18.05
CA VAL A 217 20.16 -4.67 -17.43
C VAL A 217 21.43 -5.52 -17.55
N ILE A 218 21.57 -6.45 -16.61
CA ILE A 218 22.68 -7.40 -16.57
C ILE A 218 22.14 -8.82 -16.48
N TYR A 219 22.50 -9.64 -17.45
CA TYR A 219 22.22 -11.07 -17.47
C TYR A 219 23.35 -11.83 -16.79
N ARG A 220 22.99 -12.79 -15.93
CA ARG A 220 23.89 -13.70 -15.20
C ARG A 220 25.05 -12.98 -14.51
N LYS A 221 24.73 -12.00 -13.69
CA LYS A 221 25.71 -11.21 -12.94
C LYS A 221 26.66 -12.11 -12.10
N GLY A 222 27.96 -11.94 -12.34
CA GLY A 222 29.02 -12.69 -11.65
C GLY A 222 29.38 -14.04 -12.30
N GLU A 223 28.72 -14.42 -13.41
CA GLU A 223 29.01 -15.65 -14.13
C GLU A 223 29.90 -15.40 -15.35
N SER A 224 30.46 -16.48 -15.93
CA SER A 224 31.42 -16.38 -17.05
C SER A 224 30.82 -15.84 -18.34
N ASP A 225 29.51 -15.90 -18.51
CA ASP A 225 28.75 -15.38 -19.66
C ASP A 225 27.91 -14.14 -19.31
N GLU A 226 28.32 -13.42 -18.25
CA GLU A 226 27.76 -12.13 -17.88
C GLU A 226 27.76 -11.17 -19.10
N ARG A 227 26.61 -10.51 -19.30
CA ARG A 227 26.48 -9.46 -20.31
C ARG A 227 25.54 -8.36 -19.86
N THR A 228 25.90 -7.15 -20.17
CA THR A 228 25.04 -5.96 -19.99
C THR A 228 24.46 -5.55 -21.33
N TYR A 229 23.22 -5.03 -21.31
CA TYR A 229 22.57 -4.46 -22.48
C TYR A 229 21.49 -3.47 -22.07
N ASP A 230 21.10 -2.64 -23.03
CA ASP A 230 20.01 -1.70 -22.85
C ASP A 230 18.70 -2.34 -23.28
N LEU A 231 17.67 -2.22 -22.46
CA LEU A 231 16.33 -2.70 -22.70
C LEU A 231 15.42 -1.47 -22.92
N PRO A 232 15.07 -1.14 -24.17
CA PRO A 232 14.17 -0.03 -24.46
C PRO A 232 12.77 -0.31 -23.91
N ILE A 233 12.26 0.55 -23.02
CA ILE A 233 10.94 0.46 -22.40
C ILE A 233 10.40 1.86 -22.13
N ASP A 234 9.08 2.01 -22.13
CA ASP A 234 8.38 3.24 -21.81
C ASP A 234 7.94 3.30 -20.33
N GLY A 235 7.95 2.15 -19.64
CA GLY A 235 7.52 2.04 -18.24
C GLY A 235 8.19 0.89 -17.51
N PHE A 236 8.43 1.09 -16.22
CA PHE A 236 9.14 0.16 -15.33
C PHE A 236 8.32 -0.08 -14.06
N PHE A 237 7.77 -1.26 -13.91
CA PHE A 237 6.88 -1.65 -12.83
C PHE A 237 7.61 -2.53 -11.81
N LEU A 238 7.53 -2.13 -10.54
CA LEU A 238 8.18 -2.82 -9.43
C LEU A 238 7.18 -3.74 -8.72
N ALA A 239 7.13 -4.99 -9.11
CA ALA A 239 6.27 -6.03 -8.52
C ALA A 239 7.06 -6.96 -7.57
N ILE A 240 7.84 -6.34 -6.66
CA ILE A 240 8.69 -7.04 -5.69
C ILE A 240 8.11 -7.05 -4.27
N GLY A 241 6.85 -6.64 -4.14
CA GLY A 241 6.04 -6.66 -2.94
C GLY A 241 6.06 -5.37 -2.13
N HIS A 242 5.33 -5.39 -1.03
CA HIS A 242 5.19 -4.28 -0.09
C HIS A 242 5.71 -4.67 1.29
N THR A 243 5.94 -3.67 2.14
CA THR A 243 6.24 -3.83 3.55
C THR A 243 5.13 -3.17 4.35
N PRO A 244 4.29 -3.94 5.07
CA PRO A 244 3.25 -3.36 5.92
C PRO A 244 3.87 -2.59 7.09
N GLN A 245 3.24 -1.47 7.46
CA GLN A 245 3.68 -0.63 8.58
C GLN A 245 3.07 -1.15 9.89
N SER A 246 3.41 -2.40 10.24
CA SER A 246 2.87 -3.17 11.37
C SER A 246 3.87 -3.42 12.49
N ALA A 247 5.15 -3.05 12.30
CA ALA A 247 6.25 -3.38 13.22
C ALA A 247 5.99 -2.90 14.67
N LEU A 248 5.28 -1.77 14.84
CA LEU A 248 4.91 -1.22 16.13
C LEU A 248 3.99 -2.15 16.94
N PHE A 249 3.22 -2.99 16.27
CA PHE A 249 2.16 -3.80 16.88
C PHE A 249 2.53 -5.27 17.08
N LYS A 250 3.71 -5.71 16.61
CA LYS A 250 4.12 -7.12 16.50
C LYS A 250 4.07 -7.90 17.83
N ASP A 251 4.24 -7.22 18.96
CA ASP A 251 4.27 -7.87 20.28
C ASP A 251 2.84 -8.17 20.82
N PHE A 252 1.80 -7.64 20.16
CA PHE A 252 0.41 -7.76 20.59
C PHE A 252 -0.50 -8.34 19.49
N ILE A 253 -0.24 -7.99 18.23
CA ILE A 253 -1.10 -8.32 17.09
C ILE A 253 -0.49 -9.45 16.28
N THR A 254 -1.31 -10.42 15.90
CA THR A 254 -0.91 -11.52 15.04
C THR A 254 -0.60 -11.01 13.65
N LEU A 255 0.60 -11.28 13.17
CA LEU A 255 1.07 -10.95 11.82
C LEU A 255 1.28 -12.24 11.03
N ASP A 256 1.11 -12.16 9.71
CA ASP A 256 1.49 -13.23 8.80
C ASP A 256 3.01 -13.28 8.55
N GLU A 257 3.47 -14.21 7.74
CA GLU A 257 4.91 -14.39 7.40
C GLU A 257 5.50 -13.17 6.65
N GLN A 258 4.66 -12.34 6.04
CA GLN A 258 5.07 -11.13 5.32
C GLN A 258 4.97 -9.88 6.19
N GLY A 259 4.41 -10.00 7.40
CA GLY A 259 4.23 -8.93 8.37
C GLY A 259 2.88 -8.21 8.28
N PHE A 260 1.94 -8.66 7.45
CA PHE A 260 0.59 -8.09 7.43
C PHE A 260 -0.22 -8.50 8.66
N ILE A 261 -1.08 -7.61 9.13
CA ILE A 261 -1.97 -7.90 10.26
C ILE A 261 -3.01 -8.93 9.86
N CYS A 262 -3.09 -10.04 10.60
CA CYS A 262 -4.10 -11.07 10.43
C CYS A 262 -5.43 -10.63 11.05
N LEU A 263 -6.50 -10.66 10.26
CA LEU A 263 -7.87 -10.46 10.74
C LEU A 263 -8.45 -11.80 11.23
N THR A 264 -9.29 -11.76 12.28
CA THR A 264 -9.82 -12.97 12.92
C THR A 264 -11.14 -13.48 12.32
N GLY A 265 -11.71 -12.77 11.33
CA GLY A 265 -12.99 -13.13 10.73
C GLY A 265 -13.26 -12.36 9.43
N GLN A 266 -14.55 -12.18 9.13
CA GLN A 266 -14.99 -11.40 7.95
C GLN A 266 -15.09 -9.88 8.21
N ASN A 267 -14.86 -9.47 9.46
CA ASN A 267 -14.81 -8.08 9.89
C ASN A 267 -13.35 -7.60 10.02
N GLN A 268 -13.16 -6.38 10.52
CA GLN A 268 -11.83 -5.78 10.67
C GLN A 268 -11.19 -6.05 12.05
N SER A 269 -11.69 -7.03 12.80
CA SER A 269 -11.16 -7.40 14.13
C SER A 269 -9.81 -8.10 14.04
N THR A 270 -8.90 -7.73 14.95
CA THR A 270 -7.64 -8.43 15.19
C THR A 270 -7.81 -9.49 16.29
N ASN A 271 -6.72 -10.17 16.66
CA ASN A 271 -6.70 -11.07 17.84
C ASN A 271 -6.90 -10.34 19.17
N VAL A 272 -6.80 -9.01 19.21
CA VAL A 272 -6.99 -8.20 20.43
C VAL A 272 -8.37 -7.54 20.39
N PRO A 273 -9.30 -7.86 21.34
CA PRO A 273 -10.66 -7.34 21.34
C PRO A 273 -10.71 -5.81 21.46
N GLY A 274 -11.34 -5.13 20.50
CA GLY A 274 -11.40 -3.66 20.43
C GLY A 274 -10.24 -3.02 19.69
N VAL A 275 -9.33 -3.84 19.12
CA VAL A 275 -8.30 -3.38 18.18
C VAL A 275 -8.67 -3.93 16.79
N PHE A 276 -8.77 -3.02 15.83
CA PHE A 276 -9.17 -3.27 14.45
C PHE A 276 -8.05 -2.87 13.50
N ALA A 277 -8.01 -3.45 12.30
CA ALA A 277 -7.06 -3.04 11.27
C ALA A 277 -7.76 -2.81 9.93
N ALA A 278 -7.29 -1.83 9.16
CA ALA A 278 -7.89 -1.45 7.89
C ALA A 278 -6.83 -0.94 6.89
N GLY A 279 -7.12 -1.10 5.61
CA GLY A 279 -6.23 -0.72 4.51
C GLY A 279 -5.07 -1.69 4.34
N ASP A 280 -4.04 -1.22 3.67
CA ASP A 280 -2.95 -2.05 3.17
C ASP A 280 -2.11 -2.71 4.27
N VAL A 281 -2.21 -2.27 5.53
CA VAL A 281 -1.54 -2.93 6.66
C VAL A 281 -2.06 -4.35 6.92
N CYS A 282 -3.27 -4.66 6.48
CA CYS A 282 -3.93 -5.98 6.60
C CYS A 282 -4.40 -6.54 5.25
N ASP A 283 -4.03 -5.92 4.13
CA ASP A 283 -4.38 -6.37 2.79
C ASP A 283 -3.11 -6.62 1.96
N PRO A 284 -2.64 -7.87 1.83
CA PRO A 284 -1.49 -8.20 0.99
C PRO A 284 -1.78 -8.27 -0.51
N HIS A 285 -3.05 -8.17 -0.94
CA HIS A 285 -3.47 -8.48 -2.30
C HIS A 285 -3.87 -7.25 -3.13
N TYR A 286 -4.87 -6.50 -2.65
CA TYR A 286 -5.51 -5.48 -3.50
C TYR A 286 -4.78 -4.16 -3.48
N GLN A 287 -4.48 -3.65 -2.28
CA GLN A 287 -3.70 -2.42 -2.07
C GLN A 287 -4.21 -1.24 -2.93
N GLN A 288 -5.54 -1.05 -2.92
CA GLN A 288 -6.23 -0.01 -3.65
C GLN A 288 -6.86 1.02 -2.72
N ALA A 289 -6.80 2.31 -3.07
CA ALA A 289 -7.34 3.40 -2.27
C ALA A 289 -8.82 3.21 -1.90
N ILE A 290 -9.65 2.74 -2.85
CA ILE A 290 -11.07 2.50 -2.62
C ILE A 290 -11.32 1.32 -1.68
N ILE A 291 -10.49 0.26 -1.75
CA ILE A 291 -10.58 -0.88 -0.84
C ILE A 291 -10.12 -0.47 0.55
N ALA A 292 -9.02 0.27 0.66
CA ALA A 292 -8.55 0.83 1.91
C ALA A 292 -9.63 1.73 2.57
N ALA A 293 -10.27 2.61 1.81
CA ALA A 293 -11.39 3.43 2.30
C ALA A 293 -12.56 2.54 2.77
N GLY A 294 -12.94 1.53 1.98
CA GLY A 294 -14.01 0.59 2.34
C GLY A 294 -13.75 -0.18 3.63
N THR A 295 -12.50 -0.67 3.81
CA THR A 295 -12.11 -1.36 5.06
C THR A 295 -12.00 -0.40 6.24
N GLY A 296 -11.62 0.87 6.02
CA GLY A 296 -11.68 1.93 7.03
C GLY A 296 -13.11 2.17 7.55
N ALA A 297 -14.09 2.23 6.63
CA ALA A 297 -15.51 2.32 7.02
C ALA A 297 -15.95 1.09 7.84
N LYS A 298 -15.59 -0.11 7.41
CA LYS A 298 -15.88 -1.36 8.15
C LYS A 298 -15.29 -1.32 9.56
N ALA A 299 -14.01 -0.95 9.71
CA ALA A 299 -13.33 -0.89 11.00
C ALA A 299 -14.02 0.09 11.97
N ALA A 300 -14.50 1.24 11.48
CA ALA A 300 -15.25 2.19 12.29
C ALA A 300 -16.60 1.64 12.76
N LEU A 301 -17.32 0.93 11.88
CA LEU A 301 -18.58 0.27 12.23
C LEU A 301 -18.38 -0.89 13.23
N ASP A 302 -17.31 -1.66 13.07
CA ASP A 302 -16.93 -2.70 14.01
C ASP A 302 -16.55 -2.12 15.39
N ALA A 303 -15.82 -1.00 15.42
CA ALA A 303 -15.48 -0.27 16.64
C ALA A 303 -16.75 0.27 17.33
N GLN A 304 -17.70 0.82 16.56
CA GLN A 304 -19.00 1.26 17.08
C GLN A 304 -19.78 0.12 17.72
N ALA A 305 -19.89 -1.02 17.04
CA ALA A 305 -20.58 -2.20 17.57
C ALA A 305 -19.94 -2.67 18.89
N TYR A 306 -18.62 -2.81 18.88
CA TYR A 306 -17.85 -3.19 20.06
C TYR A 306 -18.05 -2.25 21.26
N LEU A 307 -17.97 -0.94 21.05
CA LEU A 307 -18.17 0.06 22.13
C LEU A 307 -19.62 0.04 22.64
N SER A 308 -20.60 -0.16 21.75
CA SER A 308 -22.02 -0.27 22.13
C SER A 308 -22.28 -1.50 23.02
N GLU A 309 -21.65 -2.65 22.74
CA GLU A 309 -21.72 -3.86 23.59
C GLU A 309 -21.13 -3.61 24.99
N LEU A 310 -20.15 -2.72 25.12
CA LEU A 310 -19.57 -2.33 26.40
C LEU A 310 -20.40 -1.24 27.13
N GLY A 311 -21.50 -0.75 26.54
CA GLY A 311 -22.31 0.34 27.08
C GLY A 311 -21.62 1.72 27.06
N LYS A 312 -20.71 1.94 26.11
CA LYS A 312 -19.84 3.13 26.02
C LYS A 312 -20.11 4.03 24.82
#